data_a12ecefcb5f29edb4b18ea506ef63652
#
_entry.id   a12ecefcb5f29edb4b18ea506ef63652
#
_cell.length_a   1.000
_cell.length_b   1.000
_cell.length_c   1.000
_cell.angle_alpha   90.00
_cell.angle_beta   90.00
_cell.angle_gamma   90.00
#
_symmetry.space_group_name_H-M   'P 1'
#
loop_
_entity.id
_entity.type
_entity.pdbx_description
1 polymer ?
#
loop_
_entity_poly.entity_id
_entity_poly.type
_entity_poly.pdbx_seq_one_letter_code
_entity_poly.pdbx_strand_id
1 'polypeptide(L)'
;MPRKRGLISGGSFGARLGGIVKFDDVIDFLRSFGNGLRNFTTPESIYSHGVDMDHIAFSPTGNRLYILETDGDLMQYTLSTPYDISTKTLEGQRNLDELSDSNPTGFAFSGDGNYLYVAGSTWDAIAMFKLGTPYDIQGLGITRGYGTSVYNNIQSDASESYIRGFTMKPDGTRIFACGYGNDKVYQWNLSTAFDLTTCSYIGSGSLNYVGNPVPRGVDFKPDGTKMYIIDSTQDKIYEVSLSNAWDVTSGT
;
A
#
# COMPACT_ATOMS: atom_id res chain seq x y z
N MET A 1 2.95 -2.43 46.86
CA MET A 1 4.06 -2.91 46.01
C MET A 1 3.71 -2.59 44.58
N PRO A 2 4.43 -1.70 43.86
CA PRO A 2 4.12 -1.40 42.47
C PRO A 2 4.67 -2.49 41.55
N ARG A 3 3.82 -3.04 40.69
CA ARG A 3 4.21 -3.98 39.65
C ARG A 3 5.13 -3.26 38.64
N LYS A 4 6.35 -3.77 38.48
CA LYS A 4 7.27 -3.36 37.44
C LYS A 4 6.61 -3.65 36.08
N ARG A 5 6.34 -2.60 35.29
CA ARG A 5 6.05 -2.73 33.87
C ARG A 5 7.36 -3.17 33.21
N GLY A 6 7.36 -4.37 32.65
CA GLY A 6 8.46 -4.81 31.78
C GLY A 6 8.54 -3.88 30.57
N LEU A 7 9.68 -3.23 30.38
CA LEU A 7 10.04 -2.63 29.10
C LEU A 7 10.03 -3.76 28.09
N ILE A 8 9.17 -3.66 27.09
CA ILE A 8 9.34 -4.44 25.86
C ILE A 8 10.51 -3.77 25.16
N SER A 9 11.68 -4.39 25.29
CA SER A 9 12.88 -3.99 24.54
C SER A 9 12.52 -3.96 23.06
N GLY A 10 12.91 -2.88 22.34
CA GLY A 10 12.65 -2.66 20.92
C GLY A 10 13.24 -3.74 20.04
N GLY A 11 12.60 -4.90 20.05
CA GLY A 11 12.90 -6.05 19.24
C GLY A 11 11.89 -6.12 18.11
N SER A 12 12.29 -5.59 16.96
CA SER A 12 11.84 -6.15 15.68
C SER A 12 10.36 -6.02 15.33
N PHE A 13 9.80 -4.80 15.35
CA PHE A 13 8.56 -4.55 14.62
C PHE A 13 8.79 -4.63 13.10
N GLY A 14 9.99 -4.24 12.64
CA GLY A 14 10.36 -4.21 11.21
C GLY A 14 10.80 -5.53 10.61
N ALA A 15 11.22 -6.52 11.40
CA ALA A 15 11.76 -7.78 10.83
C ALA A 15 10.69 -8.76 10.32
N ARG A 16 9.40 -8.48 10.56
CA ARG A 16 8.26 -9.28 10.04
C ARG A 16 7.54 -8.64 8.86
N LEU A 17 7.87 -7.40 8.54
CA LEU A 17 7.16 -6.62 7.55
C LEU A 17 7.99 -6.56 6.27
N GLY A 18 7.84 -7.56 5.41
CA GLY A 18 8.36 -7.47 4.05
C GLY A 18 7.67 -6.32 3.30
N GLY A 19 8.21 -5.09 3.40
CA GLY A 19 7.90 -3.95 2.55
C GLY A 19 6.50 -3.34 2.66
N ILE A 20 5.53 -4.00 3.28
CA ILE A 20 4.20 -3.49 3.55
C ILE A 20 3.96 -3.69 5.05
N VAL A 21 3.61 -2.63 5.77
CA VAL A 21 3.10 -2.77 7.13
C VAL A 21 1.83 -3.61 7.02
N LYS A 22 1.90 -4.87 7.43
CA LYS A 22 0.73 -5.74 7.38
C LYS A 22 -0.31 -5.20 8.35
N PHE A 23 -1.51 -5.02 7.87
CA PHE A 23 -2.62 -4.44 8.62
C PHE A 23 -2.91 -5.24 9.91
N ASP A 24 -2.72 -6.56 9.91
CA ASP A 24 -2.86 -7.41 11.09
C ASP A 24 -1.89 -7.02 12.20
N ASP A 25 -0.62 -6.72 11.88
CA ASP A 25 0.36 -6.30 12.87
C ASP A 25 -0.01 -4.93 13.46
N VAL A 26 -0.60 -4.04 12.65
CA VAL A 26 -1.14 -2.76 13.12
C VAL A 26 -2.39 -2.99 13.98
N ILE A 27 -3.31 -3.84 13.57
CA ILE A 27 -4.53 -4.15 14.34
C ILE A 27 -4.20 -4.86 15.65
N ASP A 28 -3.30 -5.83 15.66
CA ASP A 28 -2.88 -6.50 16.88
C ASP A 28 -2.11 -5.56 17.80
N PHE A 29 -1.28 -4.70 17.26
CA PHE A 29 -0.64 -3.61 17.99
C PHE A 29 -1.70 -2.66 18.58
N LEU A 30 -2.67 -2.21 17.79
CA LEU A 30 -3.76 -1.34 18.23
C LEU A 30 -4.65 -2.02 19.30
N ARG A 31 -4.96 -3.31 19.13
CA ARG A 31 -5.70 -4.11 20.14
C ARG A 31 -4.92 -4.27 21.43
N SER A 32 -3.58 -4.34 21.38
CA SER A 32 -2.75 -4.48 22.57
C SER A 32 -2.77 -3.25 23.48
N PHE A 33 -3.13 -2.08 22.95
CA PHE A 33 -3.25 -0.82 23.72
C PHE A 33 -4.64 -0.56 24.30
N GLY A 34 -5.66 -1.38 23.98
CA GLY A 34 -7.05 -1.13 24.40
C GLY A 34 -7.51 0.27 23.93
N ASN A 35 -8.26 0.99 24.75
CA ASN A 35 -8.70 2.37 24.45
C ASN A 35 -7.56 3.41 24.50
N GLY A 36 -6.30 2.98 24.48
CA GLY A 36 -5.11 3.80 24.76
C GLY A 36 -4.51 4.57 23.57
N LEU A 37 -5.05 4.45 22.35
CA LEU A 37 -4.55 5.19 21.17
C LEU A 37 -4.62 6.72 21.31
N ARG A 38 -5.33 7.22 22.29
CA ARG A 38 -5.41 8.67 22.55
C ARG A 38 -4.18 9.25 23.28
N ASN A 39 -3.18 8.42 23.59
CA ASN A 39 -2.03 8.81 24.42
C ASN A 39 -0.67 8.67 23.75
N PHE A 40 -0.57 8.81 22.42
CA PHE A 40 0.72 9.15 21.82
C PHE A 40 1.04 10.61 22.18
N THR A 41 1.66 10.82 23.33
CA THR A 41 1.91 12.17 23.84
C THR A 41 3.11 12.83 23.20
N THR A 42 4.07 12.06 22.68
CA THR A 42 5.22 12.57 21.94
C THR A 42 5.76 11.48 20.99
N PRO A 43 5.81 11.70 19.68
CA PRO A 43 6.54 10.81 18.78
C PRO A 43 8.03 10.86 19.09
N GLU A 44 8.74 9.73 18.93
CA GLU A 44 10.20 9.66 19.11
C GLU A 44 10.94 10.55 18.12
N SER A 45 10.39 10.68 16.90
CA SER A 45 10.88 11.63 15.91
C SER A 45 9.74 12.12 15.01
N ILE A 46 9.87 13.35 14.53
CA ILE A 46 8.94 14.01 13.62
C ILE A 46 9.72 14.43 12.38
N TYR A 47 9.15 14.16 11.22
CA TYR A 47 9.60 14.69 9.96
C TYR A 47 8.53 15.61 9.36
N SER A 48 8.93 16.83 9.00
CA SER A 48 8.10 17.77 8.26
C SER A 48 8.84 18.15 6.98
N HIS A 49 8.22 17.95 5.83
CA HIS A 49 8.83 18.21 4.52
C HIS A 49 8.38 19.55 3.92
N GLY A 50 7.30 20.12 4.40
CA GLY A 50 6.75 21.38 3.88
C GLY A 50 5.81 21.23 2.69
N VAL A 51 5.59 20.01 2.21
CA VAL A 51 4.55 19.59 1.26
C VAL A 51 3.71 18.49 1.88
N ASP A 52 2.50 18.33 1.39
CA ASP A 52 1.62 17.25 1.84
C ASP A 52 2.14 15.90 1.34
N MET A 53 2.00 14.87 2.18
CA MET A 53 2.47 13.52 1.91
C MET A 53 1.28 12.56 1.85
N ASP A 54 1.22 11.73 0.81
CA ASP A 54 0.12 10.79 0.59
C ASP A 54 0.44 9.38 1.05
N HIS A 55 1.68 8.93 0.88
CA HIS A 55 2.03 7.54 1.15
C HIS A 55 3.46 7.37 1.67
N ILE A 56 3.68 6.34 2.49
CA ILE A 56 4.98 5.99 3.07
C ILE A 56 5.23 4.50 2.97
N ALA A 57 6.48 4.11 2.69
CA ALA A 57 6.91 2.72 2.77
C ALA A 57 8.38 2.62 3.21
N PHE A 58 8.74 1.45 3.75
CA PHE A 58 10.13 1.09 4.05
C PHE A 58 10.56 -0.08 3.19
N SER A 59 11.86 -0.16 2.91
CA SER A 59 12.46 -1.42 2.44
C SER A 59 12.33 -2.50 3.53
N PRO A 60 12.35 -3.80 3.18
CA PRO A 60 12.22 -4.88 4.16
C PRO A 60 13.28 -4.87 5.27
N THR A 61 14.45 -4.33 4.97
CA THR A 61 15.55 -4.18 5.94
C THR A 61 15.45 -2.92 6.78
N GLY A 62 14.51 -2.02 6.45
CA GLY A 62 14.33 -0.74 7.13
C GLY A 62 15.44 0.29 6.90
N ASN A 63 16.38 0.02 5.99
CA ASN A 63 17.49 0.93 5.68
C ASN A 63 17.14 1.96 4.59
N ARG A 64 15.96 1.85 3.97
CA ARG A 64 15.40 2.83 3.05
C ARG A 64 13.98 3.20 3.46
N LEU A 65 13.68 4.48 3.32
CA LEU A 65 12.36 5.08 3.49
C LEU A 65 11.95 5.73 2.16
N TYR A 66 10.69 5.56 1.79
CA TYR A 66 10.09 6.18 0.62
C TYR A 66 8.88 6.98 1.05
N ILE A 67 8.73 8.18 0.49
CA ILE A 67 7.61 9.08 0.74
C ILE A 67 7.08 9.55 -0.61
N LEU A 68 5.80 9.36 -0.85
CA LEU A 68 5.09 9.94 -1.97
C LEU A 68 4.46 11.26 -1.52
N GLU A 69 4.78 12.32 -2.24
CA GLU A 69 4.24 13.66 -2.04
C GLU A 69 3.03 13.90 -2.95
N THR A 70 2.16 14.81 -2.55
CA THR A 70 0.92 15.11 -3.30
C THR A 70 1.17 15.76 -4.66
N ASP A 71 2.37 16.28 -4.90
CA ASP A 71 2.81 16.82 -6.19
C ASP A 71 3.42 15.76 -7.11
N GLY A 72 3.32 14.48 -6.73
CA GLY A 72 3.76 13.34 -7.54
C GLY A 72 5.22 12.95 -7.35
N ASP A 73 5.97 13.60 -6.49
CA ASP A 73 7.35 13.24 -6.23
C ASP A 73 7.45 12.06 -5.26
N LEU A 74 8.12 10.99 -5.69
CA LEU A 74 8.52 9.86 -4.86
C LEU A 74 9.95 10.07 -4.38
N MET A 75 10.08 10.33 -3.08
CA MET A 75 11.35 10.57 -2.40
C MET A 75 11.93 9.24 -1.91
N GLN A 76 13.25 9.07 -2.03
CA GLN A 76 13.99 7.95 -1.46
C GLN A 76 15.05 8.45 -0.48
N TYR A 77 15.02 7.90 0.73
CA TYR A 77 15.96 8.18 1.79
C TYR A 77 16.71 6.91 2.20
N THR A 78 17.99 7.05 2.52
CA THR A 78 18.72 6.04 3.30
C THR A 78 18.56 6.33 4.79
N LEU A 79 18.49 5.27 5.60
CA LEU A 79 18.50 5.33 7.06
C LEU A 79 19.77 4.67 7.58
N SER A 80 20.58 5.43 8.33
CA SER A 80 21.80 4.88 8.94
C SER A 80 21.49 3.92 10.09
N THR A 81 20.33 4.10 10.73
CA THR A 81 19.74 3.15 11.68
C THR A 81 18.42 2.66 11.10
N PRO A 82 18.25 1.35 10.85
CA PRO A 82 17.01 0.83 10.27
C PRO A 82 15.76 1.26 11.04
N TYR A 83 14.74 1.73 10.29
CA TYR A 83 13.44 2.23 10.78
C TYR A 83 13.50 3.48 11.67
N ASP A 84 14.67 4.09 11.87
CA ASP A 84 14.81 5.35 12.61
C ASP A 84 14.83 6.53 11.62
N ILE A 85 13.69 7.20 11.48
CA ILE A 85 13.52 8.31 10.54
C ILE A 85 14.36 9.55 10.90
N SER A 86 14.86 9.66 12.14
CA SER A 86 15.76 10.74 12.53
C SER A 86 17.11 10.65 11.84
N THR A 87 17.49 9.45 11.37
CA THR A 87 18.79 9.15 10.73
C THR A 87 18.74 9.22 9.20
N LYS A 88 17.64 9.72 8.63
CA LYS A 88 17.45 9.77 7.18
C LYS A 88 18.39 10.72 6.48
N THR A 89 18.84 10.32 5.31
CA THR A 89 19.55 11.16 4.34
C THR A 89 18.86 10.99 2.98
N LEU A 90 18.51 12.09 2.33
CA LEU A 90 17.91 12.04 0.99
C LEU A 90 18.91 11.41 0.01
N GLU A 91 18.48 10.34 -0.65
CA GLU A 91 19.27 9.67 -1.70
C GLU A 91 18.88 10.20 -3.08
N GLY A 92 17.60 10.56 -3.27
CA GLY A 92 17.09 11.20 -4.46
C GLY A 92 15.56 11.14 -4.56
N GLN A 93 15.03 11.62 -5.70
CA GLN A 93 13.60 11.67 -5.98
C GLN A 93 13.30 11.29 -7.42
N ARG A 94 12.05 10.90 -7.69
CA ARG A 94 11.48 10.67 -9.01
C ARG A 94 10.09 11.28 -9.09
N ASN A 95 9.86 12.11 -10.08
CA ASN A 95 8.52 12.60 -10.37
C ASN A 95 7.71 11.50 -11.08
N LEU A 96 6.63 11.05 -10.43
CA LEU A 96 5.77 10.00 -10.95
C LEU A 96 4.73 10.52 -11.93
N ASP A 97 4.40 11.81 -11.91
CA ASP A 97 3.47 12.44 -12.86
C ASP A 97 3.95 12.28 -14.31
N GLU A 98 5.26 12.33 -14.50
CA GLU A 98 5.88 12.13 -15.82
C GLU A 98 5.88 10.65 -16.24
N LEU A 99 5.77 9.73 -15.30
CA LEU A 99 5.98 8.30 -15.50
C LEU A 99 4.68 7.50 -15.57
N SER A 100 3.64 7.88 -14.80
CA SER A 100 2.44 7.04 -14.66
C SER A 100 1.13 7.80 -14.75
N ASP A 101 0.91 8.77 -13.89
CA ASP A 101 -0.36 9.47 -13.72
C ASP A 101 -0.09 10.85 -13.13
N SER A 102 -0.83 11.87 -13.53
CA SER A 102 -0.68 13.23 -12.99
C SER A 102 -1.21 13.37 -11.55
N ASN A 103 -1.71 12.30 -10.95
CA ASN A 103 -2.15 12.28 -9.56
C ASN A 103 -1.95 10.89 -8.96
N PRO A 104 -0.70 10.50 -8.66
CA PRO A 104 -0.41 9.23 -8.00
C PRO A 104 -0.99 9.23 -6.59
N THR A 105 -1.69 8.16 -6.22
CA THR A 105 -2.40 8.03 -4.95
C THR A 105 -1.76 7.03 -4.00
N GLY A 106 -0.78 6.25 -4.48
CA GLY A 106 -0.06 5.28 -3.68
C GLY A 106 0.92 4.46 -4.50
N PHE A 107 1.82 3.81 -3.81
CA PHE A 107 2.82 2.94 -4.43
C PHE A 107 3.09 1.69 -3.57
N ALA A 108 3.64 0.65 -4.19
CA ALA A 108 4.12 -0.53 -3.51
C ALA A 108 5.31 -1.14 -4.27
N PHE A 109 6.17 -1.86 -3.56
CA PHE A 109 7.20 -2.68 -4.18
C PHE A 109 6.77 -4.14 -4.22
N SER A 110 7.27 -4.91 -5.22
CA SER A 110 7.24 -6.37 -5.13
C SER A 110 8.04 -6.86 -3.92
N GLY A 111 7.71 -8.03 -3.41
CA GLY A 111 8.39 -8.58 -2.23
C GLY A 111 9.90 -8.76 -2.38
N ASP A 112 10.38 -8.94 -3.61
CA ASP A 112 11.80 -9.03 -3.97
C ASP A 112 12.43 -7.67 -4.33
N GLY A 113 11.62 -6.61 -4.38
CA GLY A 113 12.04 -5.26 -4.71
C GLY A 113 12.36 -5.00 -6.18
N ASN A 114 12.09 -5.95 -7.06
CA ASN A 114 12.43 -5.81 -8.49
C ASN A 114 11.43 -4.94 -9.27
N TYR A 115 10.23 -4.75 -8.71
CA TYR A 115 9.18 -3.94 -9.32
C TYR A 115 8.65 -2.88 -8.34
N LEU A 116 8.36 -1.70 -8.88
CA LEU A 116 7.58 -0.65 -8.24
C LEU A 116 6.22 -0.59 -8.95
N TYR A 117 5.14 -0.56 -8.18
CA TYR A 117 3.79 -0.32 -8.65
C TYR A 117 3.32 1.03 -8.15
N VAL A 118 2.63 1.78 -9.01
CA VAL A 118 2.10 3.11 -8.68
C VAL A 118 0.65 3.16 -9.11
N ALA A 119 -0.24 3.47 -8.18
CA ALA A 119 -1.64 3.74 -8.48
C ALA A 119 -1.85 5.24 -8.69
N GLY A 120 -2.69 5.60 -9.64
CA GLY A 120 -3.06 6.98 -9.90
C GLY A 120 -4.56 7.14 -10.20
N SER A 121 -5.10 8.30 -9.90
CA SER A 121 -6.53 8.60 -9.98
C SER A 121 -6.94 9.44 -11.19
N THR A 122 -6.00 9.87 -12.03
CA THR A 122 -6.31 10.59 -13.26
C THR A 122 -6.61 9.63 -14.41
N TRP A 123 -5.84 8.56 -14.50
CA TRP A 123 -6.01 7.51 -15.50
C TRP A 123 -6.66 6.24 -14.95
N ASP A 124 -6.97 6.23 -13.65
CA ASP A 124 -7.59 5.10 -12.96
C ASP A 124 -6.81 3.79 -13.20
N ALA A 125 -5.49 3.87 -13.03
CA ALA A 125 -4.58 2.83 -13.41
C ALA A 125 -3.58 2.45 -12.32
N ILE A 126 -3.00 1.27 -12.45
CA ILE A 126 -1.80 0.86 -11.72
C ILE A 126 -0.69 0.67 -12.76
N ALA A 127 0.37 1.45 -12.65
CA ALA A 127 1.57 1.32 -13.47
C ALA A 127 2.59 0.40 -12.79
N MET A 128 3.35 -0.36 -13.57
CA MET A 128 4.44 -1.21 -13.09
C MET A 128 5.77 -0.75 -13.69
N PHE A 129 6.77 -0.59 -12.85
CA PHE A 129 8.13 -0.24 -13.25
C PHE A 129 9.11 -1.31 -12.79
N LYS A 130 9.93 -1.79 -13.72
CA LYS A 130 11.03 -2.68 -13.37
C LYS A 130 12.22 -1.86 -12.87
N LEU A 131 12.73 -2.20 -11.70
CA LEU A 131 13.90 -1.56 -11.11
C LEU A 131 15.20 -2.22 -11.59
N GLY A 132 16.23 -1.41 -11.81
CA GLY A 132 17.58 -1.92 -12.15
C GLY A 132 18.29 -2.53 -10.95
N THR A 133 17.99 -2.03 -9.76
CA THR A 133 18.46 -2.54 -8.47
C THR A 133 17.26 -2.67 -7.54
N PRO A 134 17.10 -3.79 -6.81
CA PRO A 134 15.97 -3.96 -5.89
C PRO A 134 15.83 -2.80 -4.91
N TYR A 135 14.60 -2.32 -4.78
CA TYR A 135 14.25 -1.21 -3.88
C TYR A 135 15.00 0.10 -4.17
N ASP A 136 15.48 0.33 -5.40
CA ASP A 136 16.20 1.54 -5.77
C ASP A 136 15.48 2.28 -6.90
N ILE A 137 14.80 3.38 -6.55
CA ILE A 137 14.06 4.19 -7.54
C ILE A 137 14.98 5.08 -8.38
N GLN A 138 16.26 5.27 -7.99
CA GLN A 138 17.20 6.09 -8.76
C GLN A 138 17.53 5.46 -10.11
N GLY A 139 17.52 4.14 -10.18
CA GLY A 139 17.70 3.36 -11.40
C GLY A 139 16.44 3.19 -12.25
N LEU A 140 15.32 3.86 -11.92
CA LEU A 140 14.17 3.93 -12.81
C LEU A 140 14.62 4.56 -14.12
N GLY A 141 14.91 3.72 -15.11
CA GLY A 141 15.12 4.20 -16.46
C GLY A 141 13.88 4.96 -16.90
N ILE A 142 14.05 6.23 -17.28
CA ILE A 142 13.02 7.05 -17.94
C ILE A 142 12.83 6.50 -19.37
N THR A 143 12.66 5.23 -19.51
CA THR A 143 11.97 4.72 -20.68
C THR A 143 10.51 4.84 -20.29
N ARG A 144 9.83 5.81 -20.90
CA ARG A 144 8.42 5.65 -21.24
C ARG A 144 8.26 4.37 -22.09
N GLY A 145 8.75 3.27 -21.58
CA GLY A 145 8.17 2.00 -21.85
C GLY A 145 6.89 2.12 -21.05
N TYR A 146 5.81 2.29 -21.72
CA TYR A 146 4.50 1.88 -21.25
C TYR A 146 4.70 0.50 -20.63
N GLY A 147 5.20 0.47 -19.40
CA GLY A 147 5.06 -0.68 -18.54
C GLY A 147 3.56 -0.83 -18.59
N THR A 148 3.12 -1.89 -19.16
CA THR A 148 1.77 -2.22 -19.49
C THR A 148 0.91 -1.77 -18.33
N SER A 149 0.36 -0.59 -18.48
CA SER A 149 -0.59 -0.08 -17.55
C SER A 149 -1.72 -1.11 -17.52
N VAL A 150 -2.07 -1.60 -16.36
CA VAL A 150 -3.35 -2.28 -16.11
C VAL A 150 -4.51 -1.35 -16.45
N TYR A 151 -4.18 -0.11 -16.86
CA TYR A 151 -5.01 0.98 -17.31
C TYR A 151 -6.22 0.54 -18.12
N ASN A 152 -6.03 -0.25 -19.18
CA ASN A 152 -7.14 -0.71 -20.00
C ASN A 152 -8.04 -1.71 -19.28
N ASN A 153 -7.55 -2.41 -18.26
CA ASN A 153 -8.31 -3.46 -17.60
C ASN A 153 -9.11 -2.92 -16.40
N ILE A 154 -8.57 -1.98 -15.63
CA ILE A 154 -9.29 -1.44 -14.47
C ILE A 154 -10.45 -0.56 -14.93
N GLN A 155 -10.23 0.35 -15.88
CA GLN A 155 -11.27 1.23 -16.39
C GLN A 155 -12.26 0.52 -17.32
N SER A 156 -11.80 -0.38 -18.18
CA SER A 156 -12.67 -1.09 -19.12
C SER A 156 -13.47 -2.23 -18.48
N ASP A 157 -12.85 -2.98 -17.55
CA ASP A 157 -13.48 -4.17 -16.98
C ASP A 157 -14.33 -3.85 -15.74
N ALA A 158 -13.98 -2.82 -15.00
CA ALA A 158 -14.57 -2.50 -13.72
C ALA A 158 -15.45 -1.24 -13.72
N SER A 159 -15.33 -0.36 -14.71
CA SER A 159 -15.97 0.97 -14.75
C SER A 159 -15.69 1.78 -13.48
N GLU A 160 -14.55 1.49 -12.81
CA GLU A 160 -14.15 2.21 -11.59
C GLU A 160 -13.48 3.51 -11.98
N SER A 161 -13.81 4.56 -11.24
CA SER A 161 -13.14 5.84 -11.35
C SER A 161 -12.45 6.18 -10.04
N TYR A 162 -11.32 6.87 -10.13
CA TYR A 162 -10.54 7.33 -8.98
C TYR A 162 -10.01 6.20 -8.10
N ILE A 163 -9.09 5.37 -8.62
CA ILE A 163 -8.38 4.37 -7.81
C ILE A 163 -7.66 5.07 -6.66
N ARG A 164 -7.90 4.59 -5.45
CA ARG A 164 -7.38 5.16 -4.19
C ARG A 164 -6.46 4.23 -3.46
N GLY A 165 -6.74 2.94 -3.48
CA GLY A 165 -5.95 1.95 -2.79
C GLY A 165 -5.81 0.69 -3.61
N PHE A 166 -4.68 0.04 -3.46
CA PHE A 166 -4.43 -1.27 -4.04
C PHE A 166 -3.52 -2.09 -3.13
N THR A 167 -3.59 -3.38 -3.28
CA THR A 167 -2.68 -4.33 -2.63
C THR A 167 -2.48 -5.56 -3.51
N MET A 168 -1.46 -6.34 -3.21
CA MET A 168 -1.12 -7.54 -3.95
C MET A 168 -1.04 -8.73 -3.01
N LYS A 169 -1.53 -9.89 -3.47
CA LYS A 169 -1.30 -11.15 -2.78
C LYS A 169 0.21 -11.37 -2.63
N PRO A 170 0.70 -11.86 -1.48
CA PRO A 170 2.14 -11.99 -1.23
C PRO A 170 2.92 -12.81 -2.25
N ASP A 171 2.28 -13.77 -2.92
CA ASP A 171 2.90 -14.57 -3.98
C ASP A 171 2.88 -13.90 -5.36
N GLY A 172 2.35 -12.67 -5.47
CA GLY A 172 2.28 -11.90 -6.71
C GLY A 172 1.29 -12.42 -7.75
N THR A 173 0.45 -13.40 -7.41
CA THR A 173 -0.47 -14.02 -8.38
C THR A 173 -1.82 -13.30 -8.50
N ARG A 174 -2.09 -12.35 -7.60
CA ARG A 174 -3.34 -11.58 -7.60
C ARG A 174 -3.11 -10.15 -7.14
N ILE A 175 -3.80 -9.20 -7.79
CA ILE A 175 -3.86 -7.80 -7.39
C ILE A 175 -5.30 -7.41 -7.07
N PHE A 176 -5.46 -6.49 -6.13
CA PHE A 176 -6.73 -5.94 -5.67
C PHE A 176 -6.66 -4.43 -5.72
N ALA A 177 -7.77 -3.79 -6.08
CA ALA A 177 -7.88 -2.34 -6.05
C ALA A 177 -9.26 -1.91 -5.58
N CYS A 178 -9.34 -0.73 -4.99
CA CYS A 178 -10.58 -0.05 -4.63
C CYS A 178 -10.52 1.41 -5.05
N GLY A 179 -11.69 2.02 -5.23
CA GLY A 179 -11.82 3.41 -5.66
C GLY A 179 -13.15 4.02 -5.26
N TYR A 180 -13.31 5.28 -5.64
CA TYR A 180 -14.42 6.12 -5.22
C TYR A 180 -15.75 5.87 -5.98
N GLY A 181 -15.68 5.30 -7.20
CA GLY A 181 -16.82 5.33 -8.13
C GLY A 181 -17.95 4.35 -7.85
N ASN A 182 -17.65 3.15 -7.34
CA ASN A 182 -18.62 2.05 -7.33
C ASN A 182 -18.72 1.27 -6.01
N ASP A 183 -18.11 1.71 -4.94
CA ASP A 183 -18.16 1.05 -3.63
C ASP A 183 -17.81 -0.45 -3.70
N LYS A 184 -16.72 -0.77 -4.40
CA LYS A 184 -16.28 -2.14 -4.64
C LYS A 184 -14.79 -2.33 -4.40
N VAL A 185 -14.43 -3.58 -4.17
CA VAL A 185 -13.06 -4.06 -4.31
C VAL A 185 -13.00 -4.97 -5.52
N TYR A 186 -12.08 -4.70 -6.41
CA TYR A 186 -11.85 -5.41 -7.66
C TYR A 186 -10.67 -6.35 -7.53
N GLN A 187 -10.65 -7.42 -8.31
CA GLN A 187 -9.55 -8.40 -8.30
C GLN A 187 -9.19 -8.88 -9.70
N TRP A 188 -7.89 -9.07 -9.90
CA TRP A 188 -7.30 -9.60 -11.13
C TRP A 188 -6.31 -10.70 -10.79
N ASN A 189 -6.30 -11.77 -11.60
CA ASN A 189 -5.23 -12.76 -11.58
C ASN A 189 -4.07 -12.33 -12.47
N LEU A 190 -2.85 -12.65 -12.04
CA LEU A 190 -1.64 -12.52 -12.83
C LEU A 190 -1.16 -13.94 -13.17
N SER A 191 -1.09 -14.28 -14.46
CA SER A 191 -0.62 -15.61 -14.89
C SER A 191 0.89 -15.78 -14.69
N THR A 192 1.62 -14.66 -14.68
CA THR A 192 3.02 -14.59 -14.24
C THR A 192 3.05 -13.73 -12.98
N ALA A 193 3.56 -14.28 -11.87
CA ALA A 193 3.62 -13.57 -10.61
C ALA A 193 4.34 -12.23 -10.75
N PHE A 194 3.75 -11.19 -10.15
CA PHE A 194 4.25 -9.80 -10.15
C PHE A 194 4.25 -9.10 -11.52
N ASP A 195 3.84 -9.75 -12.60
CA ASP A 195 3.82 -9.15 -13.93
C ASP A 195 2.41 -8.69 -14.32
N LEU A 196 2.15 -7.38 -14.19
CA LEU A 196 0.86 -6.78 -14.53
C LEU A 196 0.50 -6.91 -16.02
N THR A 197 1.47 -7.22 -16.90
CA THR A 197 1.17 -7.46 -18.32
C THR A 197 0.31 -8.70 -18.53
N THR A 198 0.33 -9.59 -17.56
CA THR A 198 -0.35 -10.88 -17.61
C THR A 198 -1.66 -10.88 -16.82
N CYS A 199 -2.12 -9.69 -16.35
CA CYS A 199 -3.30 -9.61 -15.54
C CYS A 199 -4.60 -9.85 -16.32
N SER A 200 -5.57 -10.46 -15.66
CA SER A 200 -6.92 -10.67 -16.17
C SER A 200 -7.94 -10.44 -15.06
N TYR A 201 -8.97 -9.65 -15.36
CA TYR A 201 -10.06 -9.39 -14.43
C TYR A 201 -10.83 -10.66 -14.10
N ILE A 202 -11.10 -10.88 -12.80
CA ILE A 202 -11.81 -12.08 -12.32
C ILE A 202 -13.02 -11.76 -11.44
N GLY A 203 -13.34 -10.49 -11.21
CA GLY A 203 -14.54 -10.09 -10.49
C GLY A 203 -14.33 -8.98 -9.48
N SER A 204 -15.41 -8.63 -8.77
CA SER A 204 -15.40 -7.62 -7.71
C SER A 204 -16.33 -8.03 -6.56
N GLY A 205 -15.95 -7.61 -5.35
CA GLY A 205 -16.79 -7.67 -4.15
C GLY A 205 -17.50 -6.33 -3.93
N SER A 206 -18.83 -6.36 -3.79
CA SER A 206 -19.60 -5.16 -3.42
C SER A 206 -19.45 -4.87 -1.93
N LEU A 207 -19.38 -3.61 -1.56
CA LEU A 207 -19.31 -3.14 -0.18
C LEU A 207 -20.65 -2.56 0.32
N ASN A 208 -21.72 -2.71 -0.45
CA ASN A 208 -23.03 -2.13 -0.11
C ASN A 208 -23.59 -2.61 1.24
N TYR A 209 -23.18 -3.79 1.70
CA TYR A 209 -23.58 -4.34 3.00
C TYR A 209 -22.93 -3.64 4.20
N VAL A 210 -21.87 -2.86 3.97
CA VAL A 210 -21.21 -2.06 5.01
C VAL A 210 -21.62 -0.57 4.98
N GLY A 211 -22.66 -0.21 4.21
CA GLY A 211 -23.27 1.13 4.24
C GLY A 211 -22.70 2.11 3.23
N ASN A 212 -22.39 1.67 2.02
CA ASN A 212 -21.83 2.48 0.93
C ASN A 212 -20.55 3.23 1.36
N PRO A 213 -19.48 2.53 1.70
CA PRO A 213 -18.22 3.17 2.06
C PRO A 213 -17.60 3.81 0.81
N VAL A 214 -16.83 4.88 1.02
CA VAL A 214 -15.91 5.41 0.02
C VAL A 214 -14.52 4.85 0.31
N PRO A 215 -14.14 3.72 -0.30
CA PRO A 215 -12.92 3.02 0.04
C PRO A 215 -11.69 3.83 -0.40
N ARG A 216 -10.73 3.97 0.51
CA ARG A 216 -9.44 4.64 0.31
C ARG A 216 -8.27 3.67 0.35
N GLY A 217 -8.45 2.54 0.99
CA GLY A 217 -7.43 1.52 1.12
C GLY A 217 -8.05 0.14 1.31
N VAL A 218 -7.36 -0.87 0.83
CA VAL A 218 -7.71 -2.28 0.98
C VAL A 218 -6.46 -3.06 1.34
N ASP A 219 -6.60 -3.96 2.31
CA ASP A 219 -5.55 -4.92 2.66
C ASP A 219 -6.17 -6.23 3.15
N PHE A 220 -5.36 -7.28 3.28
CA PHE A 220 -5.81 -8.60 3.64
C PHE A 220 -5.02 -9.17 4.81
N LYS A 221 -5.69 -10.00 5.60
CA LYS A 221 -5.00 -10.92 6.49
C LYS A 221 -4.04 -11.80 5.69
N PRO A 222 -2.85 -12.14 6.21
CA PRO A 222 -1.83 -12.91 5.47
C PRO A 222 -2.29 -14.26 4.90
N ASP A 223 -3.32 -14.88 5.47
CA ASP A 223 -3.92 -16.10 4.96
C ASP A 223 -5.07 -15.87 3.95
N GLY A 224 -5.41 -14.59 3.70
CA GLY A 224 -6.44 -14.19 2.76
C GLY A 224 -7.89 -14.44 3.23
N THR A 225 -8.12 -14.87 4.47
CA THR A 225 -9.47 -15.18 4.97
C THR A 225 -10.26 -13.95 5.38
N LYS A 226 -9.60 -12.79 5.48
CA LYS A 226 -10.22 -11.50 5.81
C LYS A 226 -9.67 -10.40 4.93
N MET A 227 -10.53 -9.46 4.61
CA MET A 227 -10.24 -8.21 3.92
C MET A 227 -10.55 -7.04 4.85
N TYR A 228 -9.73 -6.02 4.82
CA TYR A 228 -9.89 -4.78 5.57
C TYR A 228 -10.00 -3.60 4.62
N ILE A 229 -10.90 -2.67 4.91
CA ILE A 229 -11.19 -1.52 4.05
C ILE A 229 -11.24 -0.27 4.91
N ILE A 230 -10.52 0.77 4.50
CA ILE A 230 -10.61 2.10 5.10
C ILE A 230 -11.67 2.90 4.35
N ASP A 231 -12.63 3.44 5.09
CA ASP A 231 -13.67 4.34 4.59
C ASP A 231 -13.41 5.77 5.03
N SER A 232 -13.35 6.69 4.06
CA SER A 232 -13.08 8.10 4.31
C SER A 232 -14.32 8.95 4.59
N THR A 233 -15.52 8.43 4.38
CA THR A 233 -16.76 9.19 4.62
C THR A 233 -17.35 8.94 5.98
N GLN A 234 -17.12 7.76 6.53
CA GLN A 234 -17.65 7.35 7.82
C GLN A 234 -16.58 7.23 8.89
N ASP A 235 -15.31 7.51 8.54
CA ASP A 235 -14.14 7.40 9.42
C ASP A 235 -14.04 6.02 10.08
N LYS A 236 -14.22 4.96 9.28
CA LYS A 236 -14.28 3.57 9.75
C LYS A 236 -13.28 2.68 9.03
N ILE A 237 -12.96 1.60 9.73
CA ILE A 237 -12.31 0.44 9.13
C ILE A 237 -13.31 -0.70 9.18
N TYR A 238 -13.52 -1.35 8.04
CA TYR A 238 -14.36 -2.53 7.92
C TYR A 238 -13.50 -3.78 7.83
N GLU A 239 -13.89 -4.82 8.56
CA GLU A 239 -13.37 -6.17 8.44
C GLU A 239 -14.43 -7.03 7.76
N VAL A 240 -14.07 -7.65 6.64
CA VAL A 240 -14.92 -8.51 5.83
C VAL A 240 -14.35 -9.93 5.85
N SER A 241 -15.14 -10.92 6.27
CA SER A 241 -14.74 -12.32 6.18
C SER A 241 -14.90 -12.83 4.76
N LEU A 242 -13.93 -13.60 4.27
CA LEU A 242 -13.97 -14.22 2.96
C LEU A 242 -14.13 -15.74 3.13
N SER A 243 -15.18 -16.31 2.55
CA SER A 243 -15.41 -17.77 2.59
C SER A 243 -14.39 -18.54 1.75
N ASN A 244 -13.86 -17.90 0.70
CA ASN A 244 -12.72 -18.38 -0.07
C ASN A 244 -11.57 -17.39 0.10
N ALA A 245 -10.42 -17.86 0.60
CA ALA A 245 -9.27 -17.01 0.84
C ALA A 245 -8.84 -16.27 -0.44
N TRP A 246 -8.56 -14.95 -0.30
CA TRP A 246 -8.15 -14.08 -1.41
C TRP A 246 -9.20 -13.91 -2.53
N ASP A 247 -10.47 -14.19 -2.27
CA ASP A 247 -11.55 -14.01 -3.24
C ASP A 247 -12.56 -12.98 -2.72
N VAL A 248 -12.47 -11.74 -3.22
CA VAL A 248 -13.34 -10.64 -2.79
C VAL A 248 -14.80 -10.84 -3.16
N THR A 249 -15.11 -11.74 -4.11
CA THR A 249 -16.50 -12.11 -4.45
C THR A 249 -17.17 -12.98 -3.40
N SER A 250 -16.39 -13.53 -2.47
CA SER A 250 -16.84 -14.45 -1.41
C SER A 250 -17.06 -13.73 -0.06
N GLY A 251 -17.03 -12.41 -0.03
CA GLY A 251 -17.23 -11.60 1.17
C GLY A 251 -18.64 -11.74 1.77
N THR A 252 -18.70 -11.84 3.12
CA THR A 252 -19.92 -11.96 3.91
C THR A 252 -19.94 -10.99 5.08
#